data_23d3526f8db0a8cfc45bff5acfd4891a
#
_entry.id   23d3526f8db0a8cfc45bff5acfd4891a
#
_cell.length_a   1.000
_cell.length_b   1.000
_cell.length_c   1.000
_cell.angle_alpha   90.00
_cell.angle_beta   90.00
_cell.angle_gamma   90.00
#
_symmetry.space_group_name_H-M   'P 1'
#
loop_
_entity.id
_entity.type
_entity.pdbx_description
1 polymer ?
#
loop_
_entity_poly.entity_id
_entity_poly.type
_entity_poly.pdbx_seq_one_letter_code
_entity_poly.pdbx_strand_id
1 'polypeptide(L)'
;MTDTTFRHEPSHSQPLIDAHHHFWALDGQVAYPWLEESPVEDFFLGDYAAIRRPFVAADLKRLVPEGFRLVGSVHCEAEAARSQALEETRWITQQQATHALPSAHVGWAAFGTDECAAQLDDQRDSPLFRGVRAKPVTAATPRTRQSVAGTSGSLQDPRWCEGLALLTDRDLSWDLRVPAWHLEEAATALQDYPDLRVILNHCGLPWDRTPEGLAEWRDGMQALAANPNVAVKLSELGSPWHDWEASANGELLCEVLDIFGAQRCLFASNFPVSGLKVSYDGWLSLVISAIEQMTSADLRQSTLDKVLHDNAIHWYRLPIAGITHDAAITHDANPTRHARQEAP
;
A
#
# COMPACT_ATOMS: atom_id res chain seq x y z
N MET A 1 -54.89 -8.85 4.71
CA MET A 1 -53.75 -9.15 5.60
C MET A 1 -52.50 -8.95 4.75
N THR A 2 -51.93 -7.75 4.83
CA THR A 2 -50.71 -7.35 4.10
C THR A 2 -49.54 -7.56 5.05
N ASP A 3 -48.80 -8.60 4.73
CA ASP A 3 -47.53 -8.94 5.46
C ASP A 3 -46.48 -7.93 5.02
N THR A 4 -46.22 -6.92 5.86
CA THR A 4 -45.18 -5.93 5.66
C THR A 4 -43.91 -6.46 6.33
N THR A 5 -43.17 -7.30 5.64
CA THR A 5 -41.84 -7.65 6.05
C THR A 5 -40.94 -6.40 6.00
N PHE A 6 -40.78 -5.76 7.14
CA PHE A 6 -39.72 -4.78 7.34
C PHE A 6 -38.38 -5.47 7.12
N ARG A 7 -37.77 -5.26 5.95
CA ARG A 7 -36.33 -5.52 5.79
C ARG A 7 -35.63 -4.52 6.69
N HIS A 8 -35.08 -4.99 7.79
CA HIS A 8 -34.10 -4.24 8.54
C HIS A 8 -32.91 -4.00 7.61
N GLU A 9 -32.77 -2.77 7.14
CA GLU A 9 -31.47 -2.33 6.62
C GLU A 9 -30.49 -2.42 7.79
N PRO A 10 -29.31 -3.08 7.65
CA PRO A 10 -28.33 -3.09 8.69
C PRO A 10 -27.83 -1.66 8.89
N SER A 11 -28.22 -1.05 10.01
CA SER A 11 -27.78 0.26 10.43
C SER A 11 -26.27 0.23 10.58
N HIS A 12 -25.56 0.96 9.71
CA HIS A 12 -24.15 1.34 9.77
C HIS A 12 -23.10 0.22 9.58
N SER A 13 -22.98 -0.29 8.35
CA SER A 13 -21.78 -1.02 7.97
C SER A 13 -20.61 -0.03 7.81
N GLN A 14 -19.47 -0.31 8.45
CA GLN A 14 -18.24 0.46 8.33
C GLN A 14 -17.75 0.46 6.87
N PRO A 15 -17.58 1.58 6.20
CA PRO A 15 -16.99 1.63 4.87
C PRO A 15 -15.51 1.20 4.93
N LEU A 16 -15.10 0.43 3.94
CA LEU A 16 -13.77 -0.13 3.82
C LEU A 16 -13.22 0.11 2.43
N ILE A 17 -11.99 0.55 2.33
CA ILE A 17 -11.19 0.56 1.10
C ILE A 17 -9.96 -0.29 1.34
N ASP A 18 -9.79 -1.31 0.51
CA ASP A 18 -8.58 -2.16 0.53
C ASP A 18 -7.51 -1.52 -0.35
N ALA A 19 -6.50 -0.91 0.27
CA ALA A 19 -5.47 -0.15 -0.45
C ALA A 19 -4.36 -1.01 -1.08
N HIS A 20 -4.46 -2.35 -1.02
CA HIS A 20 -3.53 -3.25 -1.70
C HIS A 20 -4.09 -4.67 -1.83
N HIS A 21 -4.40 -5.06 -3.02
CA HIS A 21 -4.71 -6.44 -3.39
C HIS A 21 -4.19 -6.70 -4.81
N HIS A 22 -4.27 -7.95 -5.24
CA HIS A 22 -3.93 -8.36 -6.59
C HIS A 22 -5.11 -9.09 -7.23
N PHE A 23 -5.37 -8.83 -8.50
CA PHE A 23 -6.28 -9.62 -9.31
C PHE A 23 -5.51 -10.27 -10.45
N TRP A 24 -5.90 -11.48 -10.81
CA TRP A 24 -5.45 -12.22 -12.00
C TRP A 24 -6.51 -13.25 -12.40
N ALA A 25 -6.64 -13.52 -13.70
CA ALA A 25 -7.61 -14.48 -14.22
C ALA A 25 -6.98 -15.81 -14.61
N LEU A 26 -5.71 -15.84 -15.01
CA LEU A 26 -4.98 -17.00 -15.55
C LEU A 26 -5.70 -17.61 -16.76
N ASP A 27 -6.24 -16.75 -17.64
CA ASP A 27 -7.03 -17.12 -18.83
C ASP A 27 -6.28 -16.82 -20.14
N GLY A 28 -4.98 -16.47 -20.03
CA GLY A 28 -4.10 -16.16 -21.14
C GLY A 28 -4.19 -14.73 -21.69
N GLN A 29 -5.03 -13.85 -21.12
CA GLN A 29 -5.07 -12.44 -21.53
C GLN A 29 -3.84 -11.68 -21.03
N VAL A 30 -3.43 -11.95 -19.77
CA VAL A 30 -2.21 -11.45 -19.16
C VAL A 30 -1.47 -12.63 -18.57
N ALA A 31 -0.20 -12.80 -18.92
CA ALA A 31 0.62 -13.87 -18.39
C ALA A 31 1.24 -13.48 -17.04
N TYR A 32 1.16 -14.39 -16.09
CA TYR A 32 1.78 -14.31 -14.77
C TYR A 32 2.72 -15.50 -14.58
N PRO A 33 3.97 -15.41 -15.07
CA PRO A 33 4.89 -16.56 -15.09
C PRO A 33 5.06 -17.24 -13.73
N TRP A 34 5.11 -16.47 -12.64
CA TRP A 34 5.26 -17.01 -11.30
C TRP A 34 4.05 -17.83 -10.81
N LEU A 35 2.87 -17.63 -11.42
CA LEU A 35 1.64 -18.38 -11.10
C LEU A 35 1.40 -19.53 -12.08
N GLU A 36 1.83 -19.40 -13.34
CA GLU A 36 1.44 -20.31 -14.43
C GLU A 36 2.54 -21.33 -14.75
N GLU A 37 3.82 -20.95 -14.57
CA GLU A 37 4.98 -21.80 -14.86
C GLU A 37 5.42 -22.62 -13.64
N SER A 38 6.69 -23.01 -13.60
CA SER A 38 7.27 -23.70 -12.43
C SER A 38 7.22 -22.81 -11.18
N PRO A 39 6.87 -23.37 -10.02
CA PRO A 39 6.87 -22.60 -8.77
C PRO A 39 8.23 -21.95 -8.50
N VAL A 40 8.19 -20.74 -7.97
CA VAL A 40 9.37 -20.05 -7.43
C VAL A 40 9.83 -20.80 -6.19
N GLU A 41 11.07 -21.34 -6.20
CA GLU A 41 11.57 -22.21 -5.13
C GLU A 41 11.63 -21.52 -3.77
N ASP A 42 12.07 -20.25 -3.75
CA ASP A 42 12.25 -19.46 -2.54
C ASP A 42 11.17 -18.37 -2.39
N PHE A 43 9.88 -18.73 -2.59
CA PHE A 43 8.83 -17.77 -2.36
C PHE A 43 8.78 -17.37 -0.88
N PHE A 44 8.75 -16.07 -0.60
CA PHE A 44 8.96 -15.54 0.76
C PHE A 44 7.94 -15.99 1.82
N LEU A 45 6.79 -16.51 1.41
CA LEU A 45 5.79 -17.11 2.30
C LEU A 45 5.76 -18.65 2.23
N GLY A 46 6.71 -19.27 1.54
CA GLY A 46 6.78 -20.72 1.36
C GLY A 46 5.86 -21.24 0.25
N ASP A 47 5.22 -22.38 0.44
CA ASP A 47 4.32 -22.96 -0.57
C ASP A 47 3.13 -22.03 -0.85
N TYR A 48 2.99 -21.63 -2.11
CA TYR A 48 1.92 -20.75 -2.57
C TYR A 48 0.98 -21.41 -3.60
N ALA A 49 0.96 -22.74 -3.67
CA ALA A 49 0.09 -23.46 -4.59
C ALA A 49 -1.39 -23.07 -4.46
N ALA A 50 -1.84 -22.74 -3.25
CA ALA A 50 -3.22 -22.37 -2.96
C ALA A 50 -3.70 -21.09 -3.68
N ILE A 51 -2.79 -20.19 -4.06
CA ILE A 51 -3.11 -18.95 -4.79
C ILE A 51 -2.83 -19.02 -6.30
N ARG A 52 -2.33 -20.13 -6.80
CA ARG A 52 -2.14 -20.38 -8.26
C ARG A 52 -3.46 -20.73 -8.93
N ARG A 53 -4.46 -19.91 -8.76
CA ARG A 53 -5.81 -19.98 -9.33
C ARG A 53 -6.34 -18.57 -9.53
N PRO A 54 -7.37 -18.36 -10.37
CA PRO A 54 -7.96 -17.05 -10.54
C PRO A 54 -8.37 -16.42 -9.21
N PHE A 55 -8.11 -15.12 -9.08
CA PHE A 55 -8.58 -14.28 -7.98
C PHE A 55 -9.02 -12.92 -8.56
N VAL A 56 -10.31 -12.65 -8.51
CA VAL A 56 -10.93 -11.50 -9.16
C VAL A 56 -11.82 -10.72 -8.18
N ALA A 57 -12.40 -9.62 -8.63
CA ALA A 57 -13.22 -8.74 -7.79
C ALA A 57 -14.34 -9.46 -7.00
N ALA A 58 -14.95 -10.50 -7.57
CA ALA A 58 -15.97 -11.28 -6.87
C ALA A 58 -15.40 -12.08 -5.69
N ASP A 59 -14.15 -12.52 -5.80
CA ASP A 59 -13.47 -13.24 -4.72
C ASP A 59 -13.16 -12.29 -3.56
N LEU A 60 -12.58 -11.12 -3.84
CA LEU A 60 -12.31 -10.11 -2.83
C LEU A 60 -13.60 -9.67 -2.09
N LYS A 61 -14.69 -9.42 -2.81
CA LYS A 61 -15.98 -9.05 -2.21
C LYS A 61 -16.51 -10.10 -1.23
N ARG A 62 -16.28 -11.40 -1.51
CA ARG A 62 -16.74 -12.50 -0.63
C ARG A 62 -15.92 -12.63 0.66
N LEU A 63 -14.71 -12.07 0.69
CA LEU A 63 -13.83 -12.12 1.86
C LEU A 63 -14.15 -11.05 2.91
N VAL A 64 -14.87 -9.99 2.52
CA VAL A 64 -15.21 -8.88 3.42
C VAL A 64 -16.22 -9.36 4.45
N PRO A 65 -15.92 -9.27 5.76
CA PRO A 65 -16.79 -9.76 6.79
C PRO A 65 -18.05 -8.92 6.98
N GLU A 66 -19.04 -9.51 7.63
CA GLU A 66 -20.27 -8.81 8.03
C GLU A 66 -19.93 -7.58 8.91
N GLY A 67 -20.69 -6.52 8.79
CA GLY A 67 -20.41 -5.24 9.47
C GLY A 67 -19.51 -4.29 8.68
N PHE A 68 -18.87 -4.74 7.59
CA PHE A 68 -18.06 -3.91 6.68
C PHE A 68 -18.66 -3.88 5.28
N ARG A 69 -18.39 -2.79 4.58
CA ARG A 69 -18.80 -2.61 3.19
C ARG A 69 -17.61 -2.13 2.35
N LEU A 70 -17.10 -2.99 1.47
CA LEU A 70 -16.05 -2.63 0.52
C LEU A 70 -16.59 -1.62 -0.48
N VAL A 71 -16.17 -0.38 -0.36
CA VAL A 71 -16.62 0.73 -1.23
C VAL A 71 -15.61 1.09 -2.31
N GLY A 72 -14.39 0.59 -2.19
CA GLY A 72 -13.32 0.79 -3.15
C GLY A 72 -12.14 -0.13 -2.87
N SER A 73 -11.22 -0.18 -3.82
CA SER A 73 -9.96 -0.91 -3.63
C SER A 73 -8.87 -0.42 -4.57
N VAL A 74 -7.62 -0.72 -4.25
CA VAL A 74 -6.45 -0.41 -5.09
C VAL A 74 -5.79 -1.71 -5.51
N HIS A 75 -5.84 -1.99 -6.80
CA HIS A 75 -5.06 -3.09 -7.39
C HIS A 75 -3.59 -2.67 -7.51
N CYS A 76 -2.68 -3.49 -7.02
CA CYS A 76 -1.26 -3.37 -7.26
C CYS A 76 -0.82 -4.39 -8.30
N GLU A 77 0.07 -4.01 -9.22
CA GLU A 77 0.59 -4.91 -10.25
C GLU A 77 0.91 -6.29 -9.66
N ALA A 78 0.58 -7.37 -10.39
CA ALA A 78 0.66 -8.72 -9.87
C ALA A 78 1.85 -9.52 -10.44
N GLU A 79 2.97 -8.84 -10.74
CA GLU A 79 4.16 -9.45 -11.37
C GLU A 79 3.82 -10.11 -12.72
N ALA A 80 2.97 -9.47 -13.53
CA ALA A 80 2.76 -9.86 -14.91
C ALA A 80 4.09 -9.90 -15.68
N ALA A 81 4.15 -10.67 -16.76
CA ALA A 81 5.29 -10.62 -17.69
C ALA A 81 5.58 -9.15 -18.03
N ARG A 82 6.81 -8.69 -17.83
CA ARG A 82 7.17 -7.26 -17.93
C ARG A 82 6.82 -6.61 -19.25
N SER A 83 6.83 -7.37 -20.33
CA SER A 83 6.35 -6.95 -21.65
C SER A 83 4.83 -6.75 -21.72
N GLN A 84 4.07 -7.18 -20.72
CA GLN A 84 2.60 -7.09 -20.65
C GLN A 84 2.08 -6.18 -19.51
N ALA A 85 2.92 -5.29 -19.00
CA ALA A 85 2.49 -4.34 -17.96
C ALA A 85 1.32 -3.44 -18.41
N LEU A 86 1.32 -3.00 -19.67
CA LEU A 86 0.22 -2.24 -20.26
C LEU A 86 -1.04 -3.08 -20.46
N GLU A 87 -0.89 -4.34 -20.84
CA GLU A 87 -1.98 -5.30 -20.97
C GLU A 87 -2.64 -5.56 -19.61
N GLU A 88 -1.86 -5.68 -18.51
CA GLU A 88 -2.39 -5.77 -17.16
C GLU A 88 -3.22 -4.52 -16.82
N THR A 89 -2.71 -3.31 -17.09
CA THR A 89 -3.45 -2.06 -16.88
C THR A 89 -4.77 -2.02 -17.66
N ARG A 90 -4.77 -2.46 -18.92
CA ARG A 90 -5.99 -2.54 -19.75
C ARG A 90 -6.98 -3.56 -19.22
N TRP A 91 -6.50 -4.74 -18.82
CA TRP A 91 -7.33 -5.78 -18.24
C TRP A 91 -7.98 -5.31 -16.92
N ILE A 92 -7.22 -4.68 -16.04
CA ILE A 92 -7.74 -4.11 -14.78
C ILE A 92 -8.80 -3.04 -15.04
N THR A 93 -8.63 -2.21 -16.08
CA THR A 93 -9.62 -1.21 -16.48
C THR A 93 -10.93 -1.87 -16.92
N GLN A 94 -10.86 -3.00 -17.62
CA GLN A 94 -12.04 -3.80 -18.00
C GLN A 94 -12.71 -4.44 -16.78
N GLN A 95 -11.95 -4.94 -15.81
CA GLN A 95 -12.48 -5.48 -14.56
C GLN A 95 -13.27 -4.43 -13.79
N GLN A 96 -12.76 -3.20 -13.71
CA GLN A 96 -13.49 -2.09 -13.07
C GLN A 96 -14.82 -1.79 -13.78
N ALA A 97 -14.81 -1.71 -15.10
CA ALA A 97 -16.03 -1.42 -15.87
C ALA A 97 -17.12 -2.49 -15.63
N THR A 98 -16.73 -3.75 -15.41
CA THR A 98 -17.66 -4.87 -15.22
C THR A 98 -18.08 -5.06 -13.76
N HIS A 99 -17.17 -4.83 -12.83
CA HIS A 99 -17.33 -5.23 -11.42
C HIS A 99 -17.31 -4.06 -10.44
N ALA A 100 -17.11 -2.82 -10.90
CA ALA A 100 -16.95 -1.60 -10.10
C ALA A 100 -15.71 -1.64 -9.15
N LEU A 101 -14.79 -2.57 -9.37
CA LEU A 101 -13.50 -2.70 -8.66
C LEU A 101 -12.40 -3.10 -9.66
N PRO A 102 -11.15 -2.65 -9.43
CA PRO A 102 -10.70 -1.74 -8.38
C PRO A 102 -11.06 -0.28 -8.68
N SER A 103 -10.86 0.61 -7.68
CA SER A 103 -11.04 2.07 -7.83
C SER A 103 -9.78 2.77 -8.33
N ALA A 104 -8.63 2.15 -8.16
CA ALA A 104 -7.33 2.59 -8.67
C ALA A 104 -6.43 1.39 -9.01
N HIS A 105 -5.43 1.67 -9.85
CA HIS A 105 -4.39 0.72 -10.26
C HIS A 105 -3.01 1.34 -10.06
N VAL A 106 -2.14 0.56 -9.43
CA VAL A 106 -0.70 0.77 -9.33
C VAL A 106 -0.04 -0.23 -10.26
N GLY A 107 0.47 0.25 -11.39
CA GLY A 107 1.08 -0.58 -12.43
C GLY A 107 2.57 -0.78 -12.25
N TRP A 108 3.25 -1.10 -13.34
CA TRP A 108 4.69 -1.26 -13.40
C TRP A 108 5.28 -0.49 -14.58
N ALA A 109 6.49 0.05 -14.43
CA ALA A 109 7.29 0.62 -15.50
C ALA A 109 8.77 0.29 -15.32
N ALA A 110 9.50 0.23 -16.43
CA ALA A 110 10.91 -0.16 -16.48
C ALA A 110 11.82 1.01 -16.09
N PHE A 111 11.95 1.29 -14.81
CA PHE A 111 12.85 2.32 -14.31
C PHE A 111 14.29 2.06 -14.75
N GLY A 112 15.01 3.13 -15.08
CA GLY A 112 16.38 3.05 -15.58
C GLY A 112 16.50 2.68 -17.06
N THR A 113 15.39 2.69 -17.81
CA THR A 113 15.38 2.45 -19.26
C THR A 113 14.78 3.63 -20.01
N ASP A 114 15.08 3.71 -21.32
CA ASP A 114 14.58 4.77 -22.17
C ASP A 114 13.07 4.66 -22.45
N GLU A 115 12.50 3.46 -22.26
CA GLU A 115 11.08 3.17 -22.44
C GLU A 115 10.20 3.61 -21.26
N CYS A 116 10.79 3.90 -20.09
CA CYS A 116 10.06 4.18 -18.85
C CYS A 116 9.02 5.29 -19.03
N ALA A 117 9.41 6.41 -19.62
CA ALA A 117 8.52 7.56 -19.82
C ALA A 117 7.32 7.20 -20.69
N ALA A 118 7.53 6.50 -21.81
CA ALA A 118 6.46 6.06 -22.70
C ALA A 118 5.54 5.06 -22.01
N GLN A 119 6.07 4.09 -21.27
CA GLN A 119 5.27 3.13 -20.50
C GLN A 119 4.39 3.79 -19.44
N LEU A 120 4.86 4.85 -18.79
CA LEU A 120 4.06 5.64 -17.85
C LEU A 120 2.94 6.38 -18.58
N ASP A 121 3.25 7.01 -19.72
CA ASP A 121 2.26 7.78 -20.49
C ASP A 121 1.18 6.88 -21.10
N ASP A 122 1.54 5.71 -21.64
CA ASP A 122 0.60 4.73 -22.18
C ASP A 122 -0.38 4.20 -21.12
N GLN A 123 0.09 3.97 -19.89
CA GLN A 123 -0.78 3.50 -18.80
C GLN A 123 -1.72 4.62 -18.28
N ARG A 124 -1.36 5.90 -18.43
CA ARG A 124 -2.22 7.02 -18.03
C ARG A 124 -3.49 7.16 -18.87
N ASP A 125 -3.61 6.47 -19.99
CA ASP A 125 -4.87 6.35 -20.73
C ASP A 125 -5.96 5.66 -19.88
N SER A 126 -5.56 4.84 -18.90
CA SER A 126 -6.49 4.29 -17.92
C SER A 126 -6.86 5.32 -16.85
N PRO A 127 -8.15 5.59 -16.63
CA PRO A 127 -8.59 6.49 -15.55
C PRO A 127 -8.29 5.94 -14.15
N LEU A 128 -7.88 4.68 -14.04
CA LEU A 128 -7.56 4.02 -12.77
C LEU A 128 -6.08 4.18 -12.39
N PHE A 129 -5.20 4.48 -13.34
CA PHE A 129 -3.76 4.52 -13.10
C PHE A 129 -3.39 5.66 -12.16
N ARG A 130 -2.72 5.34 -11.04
CA ARG A 130 -2.36 6.30 -9.99
C ARG A 130 -0.89 6.30 -9.63
N GLY A 131 -0.16 5.28 -10.00
CA GLY A 131 1.25 5.13 -9.65
C GLY A 131 1.82 3.83 -10.14
N VAL A 132 3.03 3.55 -9.72
CA VAL A 132 3.73 2.29 -10.05
C VAL A 132 4.40 1.68 -8.83
N ARG A 133 4.57 0.35 -8.88
CA ARG A 133 5.42 -0.41 -7.98
C ARG A 133 6.68 -0.87 -8.73
N ALA A 134 7.55 0.09 -9.05
CA ALA A 134 8.89 -0.24 -9.51
C ALA A 134 9.77 -0.60 -8.30
N LYS A 135 10.24 -1.83 -8.25
CA LYS A 135 11.08 -2.33 -7.16
C LYS A 135 12.54 -2.10 -7.51
N PRO A 136 13.33 -1.43 -6.65
CA PRO A 136 14.76 -1.37 -6.83
C PRO A 136 15.39 -2.75 -6.60
N VAL A 137 16.60 -2.94 -7.07
CA VAL A 137 17.42 -4.10 -6.71
C VAL A 137 17.73 -4.02 -5.21
N THR A 138 17.40 -5.09 -4.49
CA THR A 138 17.61 -5.21 -3.04
C THR A 138 18.35 -6.48 -2.70
N ALA A 139 19.10 -6.45 -1.60
CA ALA A 139 19.78 -7.62 -1.08
C ALA A 139 18.79 -8.61 -0.44
N ALA A 140 19.03 -9.90 -0.61
CA ALA A 140 18.20 -10.95 -0.04
C ALA A 140 18.24 -10.99 1.51
N THR A 141 19.34 -10.51 2.11
CA THR A 141 19.54 -10.48 3.57
C THR A 141 20.26 -9.21 4.00
N PRO A 142 20.15 -8.80 5.28
CA PRO A 142 20.87 -7.63 5.79
C PRO A 142 22.41 -7.75 5.59
N ARG A 143 22.94 -8.96 5.71
CA ARG A 143 24.38 -9.24 5.57
C ARG A 143 24.91 -8.97 4.16
N THR A 144 24.07 -9.09 3.15
CA THR A 144 24.44 -8.89 1.75
C THR A 144 24.07 -7.50 1.24
N ARG A 145 23.57 -6.59 2.08
CA ARG A 145 23.14 -5.25 1.70
C ARG A 145 24.14 -4.50 0.84
N GLN A 146 25.42 -4.51 1.24
CA GLN A 146 26.47 -3.80 0.53
C GLN A 146 26.76 -4.34 -0.87
N SER A 147 26.37 -5.58 -1.18
CA SER A 147 26.63 -6.18 -2.50
C SER A 147 25.79 -5.57 -3.63
N VAL A 148 24.71 -4.89 -3.29
CA VAL A 148 23.80 -4.26 -4.26
C VAL A 148 23.95 -2.73 -4.29
N ALA A 149 24.64 -2.13 -3.34
CA ALA A 149 24.80 -0.69 -3.26
C ALA A 149 25.51 -0.13 -4.51
N GLY A 150 24.88 0.83 -5.18
CA GLY A 150 25.40 1.45 -6.42
C GLY A 150 25.39 0.55 -7.65
N THR A 151 24.81 -0.65 -7.59
CA THR A 151 24.63 -1.48 -8.78
C THR A 151 23.46 -0.94 -9.63
N SER A 152 23.43 -1.32 -10.89
CA SER A 152 22.32 -0.95 -11.79
C SER A 152 20.98 -1.40 -11.21
N GLY A 153 20.03 -0.48 -11.14
CA GLY A 153 18.69 -0.72 -10.59
C GLY A 153 18.59 -0.57 -9.07
N SER A 154 19.68 -0.29 -8.35
CA SER A 154 19.63 0.00 -6.91
C SER A 154 19.11 1.40 -6.62
N LEU A 155 18.81 1.69 -5.33
CA LEU A 155 18.41 3.03 -4.88
C LEU A 155 19.52 4.09 -5.02
N GLN A 156 20.76 3.69 -5.27
CA GLN A 156 21.91 4.58 -5.55
C GLN A 156 22.23 4.68 -7.05
N ASP A 157 21.49 3.98 -7.92
CA ASP A 157 21.65 4.11 -9.37
C ASP A 157 20.91 5.36 -9.88
N PRO A 158 21.63 6.42 -10.31
CA PRO A 158 20.99 7.65 -10.75
C PRO A 158 20.02 7.42 -11.91
N ARG A 159 20.36 6.51 -12.83
CA ARG A 159 19.50 6.19 -13.98
C ARG A 159 18.18 5.54 -13.55
N TRP A 160 18.22 4.67 -12.54
CA TRP A 160 17.00 4.11 -11.98
C TRP A 160 16.19 5.17 -11.26
N CYS A 161 16.83 6.04 -10.48
CA CYS A 161 16.19 7.12 -9.74
C CYS A 161 15.55 8.19 -10.64
N GLU A 162 15.98 8.36 -11.89
CA GLU A 162 15.29 9.20 -12.88
C GLU A 162 13.79 8.80 -13.01
N GLY A 163 13.46 7.54 -12.82
CA GLY A 163 12.08 7.07 -12.78
C GLY A 163 11.24 7.74 -11.69
N LEU A 164 11.82 8.10 -10.55
CA LEU A 164 11.13 8.82 -9.47
C LEU A 164 10.78 10.25 -9.89
N ALA A 165 11.69 10.94 -10.62
CA ALA A 165 11.39 12.25 -11.20
C ALA A 165 10.24 12.17 -12.20
N LEU A 166 10.25 11.15 -13.08
CA LEU A 166 9.17 10.92 -14.06
C LEU A 166 7.80 10.71 -13.39
N LEU A 167 7.74 10.12 -12.20
CA LEU A 167 6.50 9.99 -11.43
C LEU A 167 6.04 11.34 -10.89
N THR A 168 6.95 12.14 -10.33
CA THR A 168 6.65 13.47 -9.80
C THR A 168 6.08 14.37 -10.90
N ASP A 169 6.73 14.40 -12.08
CA ASP A 169 6.29 15.19 -13.24
C ASP A 169 4.88 14.82 -13.74
N ARG A 170 4.43 13.59 -13.46
CA ARG A 170 3.15 13.06 -13.91
C ARG A 170 2.08 12.99 -12.81
N ASP A 171 2.37 13.51 -11.61
CA ASP A 171 1.51 13.38 -10.42
C ASP A 171 1.14 11.90 -10.15
N LEU A 172 2.10 10.99 -10.32
CA LEU A 172 1.96 9.56 -10.01
C LEU A 172 2.63 9.25 -8.67
N SER A 173 2.13 8.23 -7.98
CA SER A 173 2.72 7.74 -6.73
C SER A 173 3.75 6.63 -6.97
N TRP A 174 4.67 6.49 -6.04
CA TRP A 174 5.53 5.33 -5.94
C TRP A 174 5.06 4.41 -4.80
N ASP A 175 4.68 3.20 -5.16
CA ASP A 175 4.44 2.13 -4.18
C ASP A 175 5.78 1.47 -3.83
N LEU A 176 6.41 1.98 -2.78
CA LEU A 176 7.73 1.55 -2.33
C LEU A 176 7.66 0.17 -1.69
N ARG A 177 8.38 -0.80 -2.24
CA ARG A 177 8.53 -2.13 -1.66
C ARG A 177 10.00 -2.50 -1.59
N VAL A 178 10.54 -2.42 -0.39
CA VAL A 178 11.90 -2.86 -0.05
C VAL A 178 11.87 -3.55 1.31
N PRO A 179 12.75 -4.52 1.59
CA PRO A 179 12.90 -5.07 2.92
C PRO A 179 13.51 -4.05 3.89
N ALA A 180 13.31 -4.28 5.18
CA ALA A 180 13.64 -3.34 6.26
C ALA A 180 15.05 -2.75 6.18
N TRP A 181 16.05 -3.56 5.86
CA TRP A 181 17.44 -3.14 5.75
C TRP A 181 17.78 -2.22 4.57
N HIS A 182 16.78 -1.83 3.75
CA HIS A 182 16.91 -0.83 2.68
C HIS A 182 16.04 0.42 2.91
N LEU A 183 15.35 0.54 4.05
CA LEU A 183 14.45 1.68 4.31
C LEU A 183 15.20 3.01 4.46
N GLU A 184 16.35 3.02 5.14
CA GLU A 184 17.19 4.22 5.27
C GLU A 184 17.75 4.68 3.91
N GLU A 185 18.14 3.72 3.07
CA GLU A 185 18.59 4.00 1.71
C GLU A 185 17.46 4.62 0.88
N ALA A 186 16.23 4.10 1.03
CA ALA A 186 15.05 4.67 0.38
C ALA A 186 14.74 6.08 0.90
N ALA A 187 14.83 6.31 2.21
CA ALA A 187 14.66 7.64 2.80
C ALA A 187 15.70 8.63 2.29
N THR A 188 16.95 8.17 2.11
CA THR A 188 18.03 8.98 1.55
C THR A 188 17.77 9.33 0.09
N ALA A 189 17.39 8.36 -0.74
CA ALA A 189 17.06 8.61 -2.15
C ALA A 189 15.88 9.59 -2.31
N LEU A 190 14.90 9.56 -1.41
CA LEU A 190 13.74 10.46 -1.44
C LEU A 190 14.06 11.90 -1.08
N GLN A 191 15.23 12.23 -0.54
CA GLN A 191 15.63 13.62 -0.27
C GLN A 191 15.73 14.45 -1.55
N ASP A 192 16.04 13.80 -2.68
CA ASP A 192 16.12 14.45 -4.00
C ASP A 192 14.73 14.61 -4.66
N TYR A 193 13.67 13.97 -4.09
CA TYR A 193 12.29 13.95 -4.62
C TYR A 193 11.27 14.34 -3.54
N PRO A 194 11.37 15.52 -2.92
CA PRO A 194 10.56 15.90 -1.75
C PRO A 194 9.05 15.95 -2.03
N ASP A 195 8.66 16.21 -3.27
CA ASP A 195 7.24 16.32 -3.68
C ASP A 195 6.64 14.99 -4.14
N LEU A 196 7.45 13.93 -4.27
CA LEU A 196 6.97 12.62 -4.69
C LEU A 196 6.07 12.02 -3.60
N ARG A 197 4.86 11.60 -4.00
CA ARG A 197 3.97 10.83 -3.14
C ARG A 197 4.43 9.38 -3.10
N VAL A 198 4.74 8.89 -1.91
CA VAL A 198 5.23 7.52 -1.68
C VAL A 198 4.30 6.77 -0.75
N ILE A 199 3.94 5.54 -1.12
CA ILE A 199 3.17 4.65 -0.26
C ILE A 199 4.02 3.41 0.03
N LEU A 200 4.56 3.34 1.25
CA LEU A 200 5.37 2.21 1.69
C LEU A 200 4.51 0.95 1.82
N ASN A 201 4.88 -0.11 1.13
CA ASN A 201 4.17 -1.37 1.19
C ASN A 201 4.54 -2.18 2.43
N HIS A 202 3.56 -2.90 2.98
CA HIS A 202 3.76 -4.03 3.89
C HIS A 202 4.55 -3.68 5.16
N CYS A 203 4.20 -2.56 5.80
CA CYS A 203 4.87 -2.11 7.03
C CYS A 203 6.40 -2.06 6.92
N GLY A 204 6.96 -1.86 5.70
CA GLY A 204 8.41 -1.85 5.47
C GLY A 204 9.07 -3.22 5.59
N LEU A 205 8.31 -4.32 5.45
CA LEU A 205 8.79 -5.71 5.45
C LEU A 205 9.80 -6.02 6.57
N PRO A 206 9.39 -6.00 7.85
CA PRO A 206 10.24 -6.33 8.99
C PRO A 206 10.50 -7.84 9.06
N TRP A 207 11.21 -8.39 8.07
CA TRP A 207 11.47 -9.83 7.98
C TRP A 207 12.47 -10.33 9.01
N ASP A 208 13.50 -9.52 9.34
CA ASP A 208 14.41 -9.81 10.43
C ASP A 208 13.77 -9.38 11.75
N ARG A 209 13.31 -10.37 12.54
CA ARG A 209 12.63 -10.19 13.83
C ARG A 209 13.60 -10.26 15.02
N THR A 210 14.91 -10.31 14.78
CA THR A 210 15.88 -10.16 15.86
C THR A 210 15.78 -8.76 16.48
N PRO A 211 16.21 -8.57 17.75
CA PRO A 211 16.23 -7.23 18.35
C PRO A 211 16.97 -6.20 17.49
N GLU A 212 18.08 -6.59 16.87
CA GLU A 212 18.89 -5.77 15.98
C GLU A 212 18.16 -5.44 14.68
N GLY A 213 17.51 -6.44 14.05
CA GLY A 213 16.74 -6.26 12.82
C GLY A 213 15.52 -5.38 13.04
N LEU A 214 14.82 -5.53 14.18
CA LEU A 214 13.70 -4.64 14.53
C LEU A 214 14.17 -3.22 14.89
N ALA A 215 15.37 -3.04 15.46
CA ALA A 215 15.94 -1.72 15.67
C ALA A 215 16.22 -1.03 14.32
N GLU A 216 16.91 -1.72 13.39
CA GLU A 216 17.16 -1.22 12.03
C GLU A 216 15.85 -0.88 11.29
N TRP A 217 14.81 -1.72 11.43
CA TRP A 217 13.51 -1.46 10.87
C TRP A 217 12.87 -0.17 11.44
N ARG A 218 12.91 0.04 12.77
CA ARG A 218 12.37 1.27 13.40
C ARG A 218 13.09 2.51 12.92
N ASP A 219 14.41 2.48 12.85
CA ASP A 219 15.22 3.60 12.37
C ASP A 219 14.85 3.96 10.92
N GLY A 220 14.75 2.97 10.05
CA GLY A 220 14.33 3.16 8.67
C GLY A 220 12.87 3.65 8.52
N MET A 221 11.94 3.15 9.34
CA MET A 221 10.55 3.61 9.37
C MET A 221 10.47 5.07 9.83
N GLN A 222 11.23 5.46 10.86
CA GLN A 222 11.29 6.85 11.34
C GLN A 222 11.91 7.78 10.28
N ALA A 223 12.98 7.34 9.60
CA ALA A 223 13.59 8.11 8.52
C ALA A 223 12.60 8.37 7.37
N LEU A 224 11.82 7.38 6.96
CA LEU A 224 10.77 7.54 5.96
C LEU A 224 9.61 8.41 6.48
N ALA A 225 9.20 8.23 7.72
CA ALA A 225 8.09 8.99 8.32
C ALA A 225 8.42 10.47 8.51
N ALA A 226 9.69 10.86 8.55
CA ALA A 226 10.13 12.25 8.57
C ALA A 226 9.72 13.02 7.30
N ASN A 227 9.51 12.33 6.17
CA ASN A 227 8.95 12.92 4.97
C ASN A 227 7.40 12.90 5.03
N PRO A 228 6.72 14.07 5.02
CA PRO A 228 5.26 14.13 5.10
C PRO A 228 4.54 13.51 3.87
N ASN A 229 5.25 13.36 2.74
CA ASN A 229 4.73 12.76 1.52
C ASN A 229 4.89 11.22 1.48
N VAL A 230 5.21 10.59 2.61
CA VAL A 230 5.28 9.14 2.77
C VAL A 230 4.15 8.65 3.67
N ALA A 231 3.35 7.72 3.15
CA ALA A 231 2.36 6.94 3.89
C ALA A 231 2.77 5.47 3.93
N VAL A 232 2.07 4.66 4.73
CA VAL A 232 2.37 3.24 4.89
C VAL A 232 1.11 2.37 4.81
N LYS A 233 1.20 1.25 4.14
CA LYS A 233 0.16 0.21 4.13
C LYS A 233 0.32 -0.71 5.32
N LEU A 234 -0.71 -0.81 6.12
CA LEU A 234 -0.86 -1.84 7.15
C LEU A 234 -1.24 -3.13 6.42
N SER A 235 -0.24 -3.90 6.01
CA SER A 235 -0.41 -5.13 5.22
C SER A 235 0.78 -6.05 5.39
N GLU A 236 0.58 -7.33 5.08
CA GLU A 236 1.59 -8.38 4.91
C GLU A 236 2.75 -8.35 5.93
N LEU A 237 2.52 -8.95 7.06
CA LEU A 237 3.56 -9.16 8.08
C LEU A 237 4.08 -10.61 8.12
N GLY A 238 3.85 -11.38 7.06
CA GLY A 238 4.51 -12.67 6.87
C GLY A 238 6.01 -12.50 6.66
N SER A 239 6.76 -13.47 7.16
CA SER A 239 8.23 -13.47 7.09
C SER A 239 8.71 -14.76 6.43
N PRO A 240 9.80 -14.74 5.65
CA PRO A 240 10.41 -15.94 5.12
C PRO A 240 11.10 -16.77 6.20
N TRP A 241 11.35 -16.19 7.40
CA TRP A 241 12.17 -16.80 8.44
C TRP A 241 11.41 -17.11 9.73
N HIS A 242 10.16 -16.65 9.86
CA HIS A 242 9.38 -16.81 11.08
C HIS A 242 7.93 -17.24 10.77
N ASP A 243 7.38 -18.03 11.65
CA ASP A 243 5.96 -18.37 11.60
C ASP A 243 5.08 -17.14 11.84
N TRP A 244 3.83 -17.22 11.37
CA TRP A 244 2.85 -16.19 11.62
C TRP A 244 2.39 -16.21 13.07
N GLU A 245 2.59 -15.09 13.77
CA GLU A 245 2.12 -14.89 15.14
C GLU A 245 1.32 -13.58 15.24
N ALA A 246 0.03 -13.69 15.55
CA ALA A 246 -0.87 -12.54 15.57
C ALA A 246 -0.48 -11.49 16.64
N SER A 247 -0.04 -11.92 17.84
CA SER A 247 0.39 -10.97 18.89
C SER A 247 1.60 -10.17 18.50
N ALA A 248 2.65 -10.83 18.00
CA ALA A 248 3.87 -10.14 17.56
C ALA A 248 3.61 -9.20 16.37
N ASN A 249 2.74 -9.61 15.43
CA ASN A 249 2.33 -8.76 14.31
C ASN A 249 1.47 -7.59 14.77
N GLY A 250 0.63 -7.77 15.81
CA GLY A 250 -0.15 -6.70 16.43
C GLY A 250 0.73 -5.63 17.07
N GLU A 251 1.80 -6.03 17.76
CA GLU A 251 2.79 -5.08 18.33
C GLU A 251 3.46 -4.24 17.25
N LEU A 252 3.84 -4.85 16.11
CA LEU A 252 4.40 -4.11 14.99
C LEU A 252 3.41 -3.14 14.35
N LEU A 253 2.14 -3.50 14.25
CA LEU A 253 1.10 -2.57 13.77
C LEU A 253 0.96 -1.36 14.70
N CYS A 254 1.01 -1.56 16.02
CA CYS A 254 1.02 -0.47 16.98
C CYS A 254 2.24 0.46 16.78
N GLU A 255 3.44 -0.10 16.59
CA GLU A 255 4.63 0.69 16.31
C GLU A 255 4.52 1.48 15.00
N VAL A 256 3.97 0.89 13.93
CA VAL A 256 3.74 1.61 12.66
C VAL A 256 2.75 2.76 12.84
N LEU A 257 1.66 2.54 13.59
CA LEU A 257 0.68 3.59 13.91
C LEU A 257 1.29 4.72 14.74
N ASP A 258 2.20 4.41 15.65
CA ASP A 258 2.93 5.41 16.45
C ASP A 258 3.89 6.23 15.58
N ILE A 259 4.67 5.59 14.73
CA ILE A 259 5.69 6.24 13.89
C ILE A 259 5.07 7.13 12.80
N PHE A 260 4.06 6.64 12.08
CA PHE A 260 3.47 7.36 10.94
C PHE A 260 2.27 8.22 11.32
N GLY A 261 1.62 7.93 12.44
CA GLY A 261 0.33 8.50 12.81
C GLY A 261 -0.82 7.98 11.94
N ALA A 262 -2.02 8.02 12.51
CA ALA A 262 -3.22 7.44 11.86
C ALA A 262 -3.54 8.04 10.48
N GLN A 263 -3.14 9.29 10.19
CA GLN A 263 -3.42 9.98 8.92
C GLN A 263 -2.61 9.45 7.74
N ARG A 264 -1.54 8.70 8.01
CA ARG A 264 -0.63 8.17 6.99
C ARG A 264 -0.58 6.65 6.96
N CYS A 265 -1.48 5.98 7.70
CA CYS A 265 -1.63 4.53 7.69
C CYS A 265 -2.85 4.14 6.86
N LEU A 266 -2.72 3.18 5.95
CA LEU A 266 -3.79 2.69 5.08
C LEU A 266 -4.02 1.20 5.33
N PHE A 267 -5.27 0.81 5.56
CA PHE A 267 -5.62 -0.61 5.54
C PHE A 267 -5.37 -1.21 4.16
N ALA A 268 -4.71 -2.35 4.13
CA ALA A 268 -4.42 -3.08 2.91
C ALA A 268 -4.33 -4.59 3.22
N SER A 269 -4.91 -5.41 2.37
CA SER A 269 -4.98 -6.85 2.65
C SER A 269 -3.80 -7.64 2.08
N ASN A 270 -3.25 -7.21 0.96
CA ASN A 270 -2.33 -7.98 0.12
C ASN A 270 -2.92 -9.34 -0.32
N PHE A 271 -4.25 -9.43 -0.44
CA PHE A 271 -4.90 -10.66 -0.90
C PHE A 271 -4.77 -10.83 -2.43
N PRO A 272 -4.63 -12.08 -2.88
CA PRO A 272 -4.72 -13.32 -2.12
C PRO A 272 -3.41 -13.77 -1.45
N VAL A 273 -2.29 -13.04 -1.60
CA VAL A 273 -0.97 -13.46 -1.12
C VAL A 273 -0.94 -13.66 0.39
N SER A 274 -1.40 -12.69 1.18
CA SER A 274 -1.47 -12.81 2.65
C SER A 274 -2.41 -13.91 3.12
N GLY A 275 -3.35 -14.34 2.25
CA GLY A 275 -4.24 -15.48 2.50
C GLY A 275 -3.52 -16.81 2.73
N LEU A 276 -2.24 -16.91 2.40
CA LEU A 276 -1.37 -18.04 2.73
C LEU A 276 -1.06 -18.12 4.23
N LYS A 277 -1.21 -17.05 4.98
CA LYS A 277 -0.84 -16.94 6.39
C LYS A 277 -2.00 -16.57 7.31
N VAL A 278 -2.96 -15.77 6.84
CA VAL A 278 -4.05 -15.23 7.66
C VAL A 278 -5.31 -15.04 6.80
N SER A 279 -6.49 -15.25 7.39
CA SER A 279 -7.75 -14.92 6.72
C SER A 279 -7.93 -13.39 6.61
N TYR A 280 -8.75 -12.94 5.65
CA TYR A 280 -9.06 -11.50 5.46
C TYR A 280 -9.64 -10.89 6.74
N ASP A 281 -10.62 -11.59 7.34
CA ASP A 281 -11.24 -11.21 8.63
C ASP A 281 -10.20 -11.17 9.76
N GLY A 282 -9.34 -12.17 9.85
CA GLY A 282 -8.26 -12.22 10.86
C GLY A 282 -7.28 -11.04 10.71
N TRP A 283 -6.93 -10.66 9.47
CA TRP A 283 -6.08 -9.50 9.21
C TRP A 283 -6.78 -8.19 9.56
N LEU A 284 -8.03 -7.99 9.11
CA LEU A 284 -8.82 -6.78 9.41
C LEU A 284 -9.01 -6.63 10.92
N SER A 285 -9.35 -7.72 11.62
CA SER A 285 -9.51 -7.73 13.08
C SER A 285 -8.21 -7.36 13.82
N LEU A 286 -7.06 -7.82 13.32
CA LEU A 286 -5.76 -7.47 13.89
C LEU A 286 -5.45 -5.98 13.75
N VAL A 287 -5.70 -5.40 12.57
CA VAL A 287 -5.52 -3.96 12.32
C VAL A 287 -6.45 -3.14 13.21
N ILE A 288 -7.72 -3.52 13.34
CA ILE A 288 -8.68 -2.85 14.22
C ILE A 288 -8.21 -2.90 15.67
N SER A 289 -7.77 -4.08 16.14
CA SER A 289 -7.26 -4.25 17.50
C SER A 289 -6.05 -3.36 17.79
N ALA A 290 -5.12 -3.21 16.83
CA ALA A 290 -4.00 -2.28 16.97
C ALA A 290 -4.46 -0.82 17.06
N ILE A 291 -5.42 -0.40 16.23
CA ILE A 291 -6.01 0.95 16.30
C ILE A 291 -6.66 1.17 17.66
N GLU A 292 -7.42 0.21 18.17
CA GLU A 292 -8.09 0.31 19.48
C GLU A 292 -7.11 0.43 20.66
N GLN A 293 -5.97 -0.25 20.57
CA GLN A 293 -4.91 -0.14 21.59
C GLN A 293 -4.21 1.23 21.56
N MET A 294 -4.03 1.80 20.38
CA MET A 294 -3.28 3.04 20.18
C MET A 294 -4.14 4.31 20.30
N THR A 295 -5.46 4.16 20.43
CA THR A 295 -6.39 5.30 20.32
C THR A 295 -7.35 5.33 21.52
N SER A 296 -7.57 6.53 22.08
CA SER A 296 -8.60 6.72 23.12
C SER A 296 -10.01 6.48 22.57
N ALA A 297 -10.95 6.13 23.45
CA ALA A 297 -12.30 5.74 23.05
C ALA A 297 -13.05 6.81 22.25
N ASP A 298 -12.80 8.09 22.54
CA ASP A 298 -13.39 9.26 21.86
C ASP A 298 -12.84 9.46 20.43
N LEU A 299 -11.60 9.06 20.15
CA LEU A 299 -10.97 9.18 18.83
C LEU A 299 -11.05 7.89 17.99
N ARG A 300 -11.50 6.79 18.58
CA ARG A 300 -11.47 5.46 17.94
C ARG A 300 -12.17 5.45 16.58
N GLN A 301 -13.43 5.92 16.53
CA GLN A 301 -14.20 5.88 15.29
C GLN A 301 -13.54 6.74 14.20
N SER A 302 -13.10 7.94 14.52
CA SER A 302 -12.43 8.80 13.53
C SER A 302 -11.09 8.23 13.04
N THR A 303 -10.40 7.47 13.90
CA THR A 303 -9.17 6.76 13.49
C THR A 303 -9.47 5.56 12.59
N LEU A 304 -10.50 4.79 12.91
CA LEU A 304 -10.97 3.71 12.04
C LEU A 304 -11.37 4.23 10.66
N ASP A 305 -12.16 5.32 10.60
CA ASP A 305 -12.58 5.92 9.35
C ASP A 305 -11.39 6.38 8.50
N LYS A 306 -10.38 6.96 9.11
CA LYS A 306 -9.15 7.36 8.41
C LYS A 306 -8.40 6.15 7.85
N VAL A 307 -8.06 5.19 8.69
CA VAL A 307 -7.20 4.06 8.31
C VAL A 307 -7.91 3.10 7.37
N LEU A 308 -9.20 2.84 7.58
CA LEU A 308 -9.96 1.89 6.79
C LEU A 308 -10.53 2.49 5.49
N HIS A 309 -10.57 3.84 5.35
CA HIS A 309 -11.26 4.47 4.24
C HIS A 309 -10.59 5.77 3.76
N ASP A 310 -10.61 6.86 4.55
CA ASP A 310 -10.32 8.21 4.06
C ASP A 310 -8.88 8.37 3.55
N ASN A 311 -7.91 7.73 4.20
CA ASN A 311 -6.51 7.81 3.79
C ASN A 311 -6.28 7.21 2.41
N ALA A 312 -6.97 6.10 2.06
CA ALA A 312 -6.85 5.54 0.73
C ALA A 312 -7.42 6.48 -0.34
N ILE A 313 -8.52 7.17 -0.05
CA ILE A 313 -9.08 8.21 -0.94
C ILE A 313 -8.05 9.31 -1.16
N HIS A 314 -7.47 9.84 -0.09
CA HIS A 314 -6.49 10.93 -0.16
C HIS A 314 -5.21 10.52 -0.91
N TRP A 315 -4.60 9.41 -0.50
CA TRP A 315 -3.29 9.01 -1.01
C TRP A 315 -3.32 8.51 -2.45
N TYR A 316 -4.40 7.86 -2.88
CA TYR A 316 -4.60 7.40 -4.26
C TYR A 316 -5.52 8.30 -5.08
N ARG A 317 -6.02 9.42 -4.52
CA ARG A 317 -6.94 10.37 -5.21
C ARG A 317 -8.12 9.62 -5.82
N LEU A 318 -8.77 8.77 -5.02
CA LEU A 318 -9.88 7.95 -5.50
C LEU A 318 -11.10 8.82 -5.78
N PRO A 319 -11.86 8.55 -6.86
CA PRO A 319 -13.09 9.26 -7.18
C PRO A 319 -14.27 8.76 -6.31
N ILE A 320 -14.05 8.66 -5.01
CA ILE A 320 -15.02 8.20 -4.01
C ILE A 320 -15.28 9.37 -3.07
N ALA A 321 -16.56 9.64 -2.78
CA ALA A 321 -16.90 10.66 -1.79
C ALA A 321 -16.40 10.23 -0.41
N GLY A 322 -15.63 11.09 0.23
CA GLY A 322 -15.20 10.89 1.61
C GLY A 322 -16.40 10.87 2.57
N ILE A 323 -16.22 10.28 3.75
CA ILE A 323 -17.18 10.38 4.83
C ILE A 323 -17.12 11.83 5.30
N THR A 324 -18.21 12.58 5.14
CA THR A 324 -18.32 13.93 5.68
C THR A 324 -18.42 13.83 7.18
N HIS A 325 -17.33 14.02 7.88
CA HIS A 325 -17.38 14.38 9.28
C HIS A 325 -17.68 15.88 9.36
N ASP A 326 -18.88 16.25 9.80
CA ASP A 326 -19.19 17.61 10.22
C ASP A 326 -18.36 17.94 11.47
N ALA A 327 -17.11 18.36 11.27
CA ALA A 327 -16.32 19.05 12.28
C ALA A 327 -15.28 19.93 11.57
N ALA A 328 -15.53 21.21 11.56
CA ALA A 328 -14.64 22.25 11.08
C ALA A 328 -13.24 22.10 11.68
N ILE A 329 -12.27 21.71 10.87
CA ILE A 329 -10.87 21.98 11.17
C ILE A 329 -10.63 23.44 10.84
N THR A 330 -10.82 24.31 11.85
CA THR A 330 -10.33 25.67 11.78
C THR A 330 -8.80 25.60 11.83
N HIS A 331 -8.18 25.93 10.72
CA HIS A 331 -6.77 26.30 10.70
C HIS A 331 -6.61 27.58 11.52
N ASP A 332 -6.15 27.44 12.76
CA ASP A 332 -5.61 28.56 13.53
C ASP A 332 -4.27 28.97 12.91
N ALA A 333 -4.37 29.89 11.96
CA ALA A 333 -3.24 30.68 11.53
C ALA A 333 -2.90 31.68 12.65
N ASN A 334 -1.86 31.40 13.41
CA ASN A 334 -1.31 32.31 14.40
C ASN A 334 -0.58 33.48 13.70
N PRO A 335 -1.10 34.73 13.77
CA PRO A 335 -0.40 35.90 13.23
C PRO A 335 0.35 36.61 14.38
N THR A 336 1.55 36.16 14.70
CA THR A 336 2.48 37.03 15.46
C THR A 336 3.24 37.95 14.52
N ARG A 337 2.63 39.06 14.14
CA ARG A 337 3.35 40.27 13.66
C ARG A 337 3.99 40.97 14.83
N HIS A 338 5.30 40.90 14.93
CA HIS A 338 6.06 41.90 15.72
C HIS A 338 6.05 43.24 15.00
N ALA A 339 5.31 44.17 15.53
CA ALA A 339 5.46 45.60 15.23
C ALA A 339 6.79 46.08 15.79
N ARG A 340 7.72 46.53 14.95
CA ARG A 340 8.81 47.41 15.37
C ARG A 340 8.24 48.82 15.54
N GLN A 341 8.27 49.32 16.74
CA GLN A 341 8.12 50.72 17.01
C GLN A 341 9.45 51.42 16.72
N GLU A 342 9.41 52.36 15.80
CA GLU A 342 10.36 53.48 15.73
C GLU A 342 9.85 54.56 16.69
N ALA A 343 10.74 55.13 17.45
CA ALA A 343 10.52 56.36 18.19
C ALA A 343 11.86 57.09 18.37
N PRO A 344 11.86 58.39 18.68
CA PRO A 344 12.29 59.49 17.81
C PRO A 344 13.75 59.82 17.95
#